data_ba42f1b95db9627323464ec063c8be0f
#
_entry.id   ba42f1b95db9627323464ec063c8be0f
#
_cell.length_a   1.000
_cell.length_b   1.000
_cell.length_c   1.000
_cell.angle_alpha   90.00
_cell.angle_beta   90.00
_cell.angle_gamma   90.00
#
_symmetry.space_group_name_H-M   'P 1'
#
loop_
_entity.id
_entity.type
_entity.pdbx_description
1 polymer ?
#
loop_
_entity_poly.entity_id
_entity_poly.type
_entity_poly.pdbx_seq_one_letter_code
_entity_poly.pdbx_strand_id
1 'polypeptide(L)'
;MAKEIKYNIDARDLLKNGVDKLANAVKVTLGPKGRNVVIEKKFGAPQITKDGVTVAKEVELEDKFENTGAQLVKSVASKTGDDAGDGTTTATILTQAIVTEGLKNVTAGANPMDLKRGIDKAVAAVVNHIKETAEVAVSYTHLT
;
A
#
# COMPACT_ATOMS: atom_id res chain seq x y z
N MET A 1 23.91 3.91 -15.93
CA MET A 1 23.89 3.35 -14.57
C MET A 1 23.96 1.83 -14.65
N ALA A 2 24.86 1.20 -13.91
CA ALA A 2 24.92 -0.24 -13.81
C ALA A 2 23.66 -0.77 -13.09
N LYS A 3 23.12 -1.88 -13.58
CA LYS A 3 22.01 -2.58 -12.92
C LYS A 3 22.58 -3.47 -11.83
N GLU A 4 21.98 -3.45 -10.66
CA GLU A 4 22.29 -4.34 -9.56
C GLU A 4 21.21 -5.44 -9.50
N ILE A 5 21.65 -6.69 -9.32
CA ILE A 5 20.77 -7.84 -9.29
C ILE A 5 20.92 -8.54 -7.95
N LYS A 6 19.79 -8.84 -7.29
CA LYS A 6 19.71 -9.66 -6.08
C LYS A 6 18.73 -10.80 -6.29
N TYR A 7 18.94 -11.89 -5.59
CA TYR A 7 18.19 -13.13 -5.76
C TYR A 7 17.57 -13.63 -4.46
N ASN A 8 16.53 -14.44 -4.59
CA ASN A 8 15.94 -15.25 -3.53
C ASN A 8 15.47 -14.45 -2.30
N ILE A 9 15.82 -14.95 -1.10
CA ILE A 9 15.36 -14.43 0.18
C ILE A 9 15.79 -12.98 0.39
N ASP A 10 17.02 -12.62 0.04
CA ASP A 10 17.55 -11.27 0.21
C ASP A 10 16.75 -10.22 -0.58
N ALA A 11 16.41 -10.56 -1.83
CA ALA A 11 15.59 -9.68 -2.67
C ALA A 11 14.18 -9.51 -2.11
N ARG A 12 13.56 -10.59 -1.63
CA ARG A 12 12.22 -10.55 -1.02
C ARG A 12 12.20 -9.75 0.26
N ASP A 13 13.18 -9.93 1.13
CA ASP A 13 13.27 -9.23 2.41
C ASP A 13 13.44 -7.73 2.20
N LEU A 14 14.27 -7.32 1.26
CA LEU A 14 14.46 -5.91 0.93
C LEU A 14 13.19 -5.28 0.35
N LEU A 15 12.53 -5.96 -0.58
CA LEU A 15 11.25 -5.49 -1.12
C LEU A 15 10.21 -5.35 -0.03
N LYS A 16 10.08 -6.35 0.84
CA LYS A 16 9.15 -6.32 1.98
C LYS A 16 9.47 -5.18 2.94
N ASN A 17 10.73 -4.96 3.26
CA ASN A 17 11.15 -3.83 4.11
C ASN A 17 10.71 -2.50 3.51
N GLY A 18 10.84 -2.33 2.19
CA GLY A 18 10.37 -1.14 1.48
C GLY A 18 8.85 -0.96 1.57
N VAL A 19 8.10 -2.06 1.37
CA VAL A 19 6.63 -2.07 1.55
C VAL A 19 6.26 -1.66 2.97
N ASP A 20 6.92 -2.24 3.97
CA ASP A 20 6.64 -1.96 5.38
C ASP A 20 6.96 -0.50 5.77
N LYS A 21 8.10 0.02 5.34
CA LYS A 21 8.51 1.40 5.62
C LYS A 21 7.50 2.40 5.07
N LEU A 22 7.06 2.24 3.83
CA LEU A 22 6.06 3.12 3.25
C LEU A 22 4.69 2.95 3.91
N ALA A 23 4.21 1.72 4.05
CA ALA A 23 2.90 1.45 4.62
C ALA A 23 2.80 1.94 6.08
N ASN A 24 3.84 1.76 6.88
CA ASN A 24 3.88 2.25 8.25
C ASN A 24 3.86 3.77 8.34
N ALA A 25 4.51 4.48 7.41
CA ALA A 25 4.45 5.94 7.33
C ALA A 25 3.03 6.43 7.00
N VAL A 26 2.34 5.75 6.09
CA VAL A 26 0.98 6.10 5.68
C VAL A 26 -0.07 5.71 6.72
N LYS A 27 0.12 4.56 7.37
CA LYS A 27 -0.83 3.97 8.33
C LYS A 27 -1.19 4.88 9.50
N VAL A 28 -0.26 5.74 9.93
CA VAL A 28 -0.49 6.67 11.06
C VAL A 28 -1.54 7.72 10.75
N THR A 29 -1.90 7.92 9.49
CA THR A 29 -2.92 8.88 9.06
C THR A 29 -4.35 8.32 9.09
N LEU A 30 -4.51 6.99 9.29
CA LEU A 30 -5.79 6.31 9.16
C LEU A 30 -6.71 6.54 10.36
N GLY A 31 -7.99 6.77 10.06
CA GLY A 31 -9.09 6.73 11.00
C GLY A 31 -9.21 7.93 11.93
N PRO A 32 -10.13 7.86 12.91
CA PRO A 32 -10.42 8.98 13.82
C PRO A 32 -9.24 9.41 14.70
N LYS A 33 -8.35 8.47 14.99
CA LYS A 33 -7.09 8.71 15.73
C LYS A 33 -5.90 8.97 14.80
N GLY A 34 -6.15 9.15 13.50
CA GLY A 34 -5.11 9.44 12.52
C GLY A 34 -4.36 10.73 12.87
N ARG A 35 -3.04 10.68 12.69
CA ARG A 35 -2.12 11.77 13.02
C ARG A 35 -1.61 12.46 11.77
N ASN A 36 -1.21 13.71 11.92
CA ASN A 36 -0.46 14.41 10.89
C ASN A 36 0.94 13.84 10.75
N VAL A 37 1.43 13.85 9.53
CA VAL A 37 2.84 13.56 9.19
C VAL A 37 3.51 14.86 8.81
N VAL A 38 4.72 15.08 9.33
CA VAL A 38 5.57 16.19 8.96
C VAL A 38 6.57 15.69 7.93
N ILE A 39 6.55 16.30 6.75
CA ILE A 39 7.43 15.96 5.65
C ILE A 39 8.45 17.09 5.50
N GLU A 40 9.71 16.75 5.68
CA GLU A 40 10.81 17.68 5.44
C GLU A 40 10.95 17.95 3.93
N LYS A 41 11.13 19.20 3.58
CA LYS A 41 11.39 19.63 2.20
C LYS A 41 12.81 20.14 2.07
N LYS A 42 13.49 19.80 0.98
CA LYS A 42 14.84 20.32 0.69
C LYS A 42 14.88 21.85 0.59
N PHE A 43 13.78 22.43 0.15
CA PHE A 43 13.60 23.88 0.02
C PHE A 43 12.22 24.28 0.56
N GLY A 44 12.20 25.29 1.44
CA GLY A 44 10.97 25.81 2.02
C GLY A 44 10.62 25.20 3.38
N ALA A 45 9.41 25.52 3.84
CA ALA A 45 8.91 25.03 5.11
C ALA A 45 8.50 23.55 5.05
N PRO A 46 8.62 22.79 6.16
CA PRO A 46 8.08 21.44 6.23
C PRO A 46 6.59 21.40 5.89
N GLN A 47 6.18 20.36 5.18
CA GLN A 47 4.78 20.13 4.87
C GLN A 47 4.14 19.27 5.94
N ILE A 48 3.00 19.72 6.46
CA ILE A 48 2.20 18.96 7.42
C ILE A 48 0.96 18.45 6.69
N THR A 49 0.73 17.15 6.73
CA THR A 49 -0.42 16.53 6.05
C THR A 49 -0.98 15.35 6.83
N LYS A 50 -2.26 15.10 6.64
CA LYS A 50 -2.99 13.89 7.06
C LYS A 50 -3.32 12.98 5.88
N ASP A 51 -3.08 13.44 4.67
CA ASP A 51 -3.41 12.72 3.46
C ASP A 51 -2.40 11.62 3.19
N GLY A 52 -2.87 10.36 3.22
CA GLY A 52 -2.02 9.19 3.06
C GLY A 52 -1.34 9.11 1.70
N VAL A 53 -2.00 9.52 0.62
CA VAL A 53 -1.38 9.49 -0.72
C VAL A 53 -0.29 10.54 -0.86
N THR A 54 -0.44 11.69 -0.23
CA THR A 54 0.60 12.73 -0.18
C THR A 54 1.82 12.21 0.57
N VAL A 55 1.61 11.57 1.73
CA VAL A 55 2.72 10.92 2.48
C VAL A 55 3.40 9.86 1.62
N ALA A 56 2.63 8.99 0.97
CA ALA A 56 3.17 7.92 0.13
C ALA A 56 4.05 8.46 -1.01
N LYS A 57 3.63 9.55 -1.65
CA LYS A 57 4.37 10.17 -2.78
C LYS A 57 5.73 10.71 -2.37
N GLU A 58 5.87 11.16 -1.12
CA GLU A 58 7.11 11.77 -0.62
C GLU A 58 8.11 10.76 -0.03
N VAL A 59 7.69 9.52 0.19
CA VAL A 59 8.60 8.48 0.71
C VAL A 59 9.60 8.06 -0.36
N GLU A 60 10.88 8.30 -0.10
CA GLU A 60 12.00 7.80 -0.87
C GLU A 60 12.99 7.12 0.08
N LEU A 61 13.48 5.95 -0.30
CA LEU A 61 14.39 5.15 0.51
C LEU A 61 15.78 5.10 -0.14
N GLU A 62 16.81 5.14 0.69
CA GLU A 62 18.20 5.14 0.22
C GLU A 62 18.59 3.83 -0.47
N ASP A 63 18.18 2.69 0.11
CA ASP A 63 18.40 1.39 -0.50
C ASP A 63 17.52 1.22 -1.73
N LYS A 64 18.12 0.90 -2.87
CA LYS A 64 17.43 0.80 -4.17
C LYS A 64 16.37 -0.30 -4.20
N PHE A 65 16.63 -1.43 -3.54
CA PHE A 65 15.70 -2.56 -3.51
C PHE A 65 14.54 -2.31 -2.56
N GLU A 66 14.80 -1.74 -1.39
CA GLU A 66 13.74 -1.26 -0.50
C GLU A 66 12.91 -0.18 -1.18
N ASN A 67 13.55 0.75 -1.88
CA ASN A 67 12.83 1.79 -2.63
C ASN A 67 11.95 1.20 -3.73
N THR A 68 12.38 0.13 -4.41
CA THR A 68 11.54 -0.59 -5.38
C THR A 68 10.26 -1.12 -4.72
N GLY A 69 10.35 -1.72 -3.54
CA GLY A 69 9.19 -2.16 -2.76
C GLY A 69 8.27 -1.00 -2.40
N ALA A 70 8.83 0.11 -1.95
CA ALA A 70 8.07 1.34 -1.65
C ALA A 70 7.36 1.88 -2.90
N GLN A 71 8.04 1.91 -4.07
CA GLN A 71 7.44 2.39 -5.32
C GLN A 71 6.27 1.51 -5.79
N LEU A 72 6.32 0.19 -5.58
CA LEU A 72 5.21 -0.70 -5.89
C LEU A 72 3.96 -0.35 -5.06
N VAL A 73 4.11 -0.11 -3.77
CA VAL A 73 2.99 0.32 -2.90
C VAL A 73 2.50 1.72 -3.28
N LYS A 74 3.41 2.63 -3.60
CA LYS A 74 3.07 3.97 -4.10
C LYS A 74 2.19 3.88 -5.36
N SER A 75 2.49 2.96 -6.27
CA SER A 75 1.69 2.71 -7.48
C SER A 75 0.27 2.26 -7.14
N VAL A 76 0.10 1.39 -6.14
CA VAL A 76 -1.22 0.96 -5.67
C VAL A 76 -2.02 2.14 -5.12
N ALA A 77 -1.41 2.96 -4.25
CA ALA A 77 -2.07 4.13 -3.68
C ALA A 77 -2.50 5.13 -4.76
N SER A 78 -1.61 5.41 -5.73
CA SER A 78 -1.91 6.32 -6.84
C SER A 78 -3.04 5.78 -7.71
N LYS A 79 -2.97 4.51 -8.11
CA LYS A 79 -4.04 3.89 -8.91
C LYS A 79 -5.39 3.90 -8.19
N THR A 80 -5.43 3.64 -6.90
CA THR A 80 -6.66 3.72 -6.11
C THR A 80 -7.22 5.15 -6.10
N GLY A 81 -6.34 6.15 -5.95
CA GLY A 81 -6.73 7.56 -6.03
C GLY A 81 -7.30 7.94 -7.39
N ASP A 82 -6.67 7.47 -8.47
CA ASP A 82 -7.11 7.76 -9.85
C ASP A 82 -8.45 7.06 -10.17
N ASP A 83 -8.63 5.81 -9.75
CA ASP A 83 -9.83 5.01 -10.08
C ASP A 83 -11.04 5.36 -9.19
N ALA A 84 -10.82 5.62 -7.90
CA ALA A 84 -11.89 5.78 -6.91
C ALA A 84 -11.94 7.16 -6.23
N GLY A 85 -10.88 7.93 -6.29
CA GLY A 85 -10.78 9.24 -5.63
C GLY A 85 -10.64 9.20 -4.11
N ASP A 86 -10.69 8.00 -3.51
CA ASP A 86 -10.61 7.78 -2.06
C ASP A 86 -10.08 6.37 -1.75
N GLY A 87 -9.82 6.09 -0.47
CA GLY A 87 -9.39 4.77 -0.02
C GLY A 87 -7.91 4.46 -0.22
N THR A 88 -7.08 5.45 -0.53
CA THR A 88 -5.65 5.28 -0.79
C THR A 88 -4.88 4.71 0.40
N THR A 89 -5.17 5.18 1.61
CA THR A 89 -4.57 4.68 2.86
C THR A 89 -4.99 3.25 3.14
N THR A 90 -6.28 2.93 2.97
CA THR A 90 -6.80 1.56 3.11
C THR A 90 -6.15 0.61 2.12
N ALA A 91 -6.04 0.99 0.86
CA ALA A 91 -5.38 0.20 -0.18
C ALA A 91 -3.90 -0.07 0.16
N THR A 92 -3.19 0.91 0.69
CA THR A 92 -1.80 0.77 1.14
C THR A 92 -1.66 -0.25 2.27
N ILE A 93 -2.55 -0.19 3.25
CA ILE A 93 -2.54 -1.12 4.40
C ILE A 93 -2.91 -2.54 3.96
N LEU A 94 -3.90 -2.69 3.08
CA LEU A 94 -4.27 -3.99 2.50
C LEU A 94 -3.13 -4.58 1.69
N THR A 95 -2.42 -3.77 0.92
CA THR A 95 -1.23 -4.21 0.18
C THR A 95 -0.16 -4.76 1.12
N GLN A 96 0.14 -4.06 2.21
CA GLN A 96 1.09 -4.53 3.22
C GLN A 96 0.65 -5.88 3.81
N ALA A 97 -0.61 -6.03 4.17
CA ALA A 97 -1.15 -7.26 4.75
C ALA A 97 -1.06 -8.43 3.76
N ILE A 98 -1.46 -8.23 2.51
CA ILE A 98 -1.42 -9.27 1.47
C ILE A 98 0.03 -9.68 1.19
N VAL A 99 0.95 -8.74 1.06
CA VAL A 99 2.37 -9.03 0.84
C VAL A 99 2.96 -9.78 2.02
N THR A 100 2.68 -9.36 3.24
CA THR A 100 3.19 -9.99 4.46
C THR A 100 2.74 -11.45 4.57
N GLU A 101 1.45 -11.72 4.41
CA GLU A 101 0.91 -13.07 4.49
C GLU A 101 1.31 -13.92 3.27
N GLY A 102 1.33 -13.32 2.08
CA GLY A 102 1.77 -14.00 0.87
C GLY A 102 3.23 -14.45 0.94
N LEU A 103 4.13 -13.61 1.42
CA LEU A 103 5.55 -13.94 1.55
C LEU A 103 5.80 -15.04 2.59
N LYS A 104 5.03 -15.09 3.67
CA LYS A 104 5.09 -16.22 4.63
C LYS A 104 4.81 -17.55 3.93
N ASN A 105 3.76 -17.60 3.10
CA ASN A 105 3.41 -18.80 2.35
C ASN A 105 4.48 -19.19 1.32
N VAL A 106 5.02 -18.22 0.59
CA VAL A 106 6.10 -18.47 -0.38
C VAL A 106 7.35 -18.98 0.31
N THR A 107 7.73 -18.40 1.45
CA THR A 107 8.88 -18.85 2.25
C THR A 107 8.67 -20.28 2.79
N ALA A 108 7.43 -20.65 3.09
CA ALA A 108 7.06 -22.02 3.51
C ALA A 108 6.99 -23.02 2.34
N GLY A 109 7.27 -22.60 1.10
CA GLY A 109 7.35 -23.47 -0.06
C GLY A 109 6.11 -23.44 -0.98
N ALA A 110 5.15 -22.55 -0.74
CA ALA A 110 4.00 -22.40 -1.64
C ALA A 110 4.43 -21.88 -3.01
N ASN A 111 3.77 -22.38 -4.06
CA ASN A 111 3.98 -21.88 -5.42
C ASN A 111 3.40 -20.47 -5.57
N PRO A 112 4.21 -19.46 -5.95
CA PRO A 112 3.73 -18.09 -6.09
C PRO A 112 2.58 -17.92 -7.10
N MET A 113 2.55 -18.71 -8.17
CA MET A 113 1.49 -18.64 -9.18
C MET A 113 0.17 -19.21 -8.66
N ASP A 114 0.21 -20.25 -7.84
CA ASP A 114 -0.98 -20.80 -7.18
C ASP A 114 -1.51 -19.83 -6.12
N LEU A 115 -0.61 -19.19 -5.38
CA LEU A 115 -0.95 -18.15 -4.43
C LEU A 115 -1.65 -16.97 -5.14
N LYS A 116 -1.10 -16.50 -6.27
CA LYS A 116 -1.73 -15.45 -7.07
C LYS A 116 -3.15 -15.83 -7.51
N ARG A 117 -3.34 -17.05 -8.01
CA ARG A 117 -4.68 -17.54 -8.39
C ARG A 117 -5.65 -17.57 -7.22
N GLY A 118 -5.16 -17.95 -6.03
CA GLY A 118 -5.95 -17.90 -4.79
C GLY A 118 -6.35 -16.48 -4.40
N ILE A 119 -5.42 -15.53 -4.49
CA ILE A 119 -5.67 -14.11 -4.23
C ILE A 119 -6.72 -13.57 -5.20
N ASP A 120 -6.60 -13.85 -6.49
CA ASP A 120 -7.56 -13.40 -7.51
C ASP A 120 -8.99 -13.90 -7.24
N LYS A 121 -9.12 -15.17 -6.84
CA LYS A 121 -10.42 -15.73 -6.43
C LYS A 121 -10.98 -15.09 -5.16
N ALA A 122 -10.14 -14.88 -4.16
CA ALA A 122 -10.52 -14.21 -2.91
C ALA A 122 -10.98 -12.77 -3.15
N VAL A 123 -10.27 -12.02 -3.98
CA VAL A 123 -10.63 -10.64 -4.35
C VAL A 123 -12.00 -10.62 -5.05
N ALA A 124 -12.24 -11.51 -6.00
CA ALA A 124 -13.54 -11.60 -6.68
C ALA A 124 -14.69 -11.88 -5.70
N ALA A 125 -14.51 -12.80 -4.76
CA ALA A 125 -15.50 -13.13 -3.74
C ALA A 125 -15.77 -11.94 -2.79
N VAL A 126 -14.72 -11.28 -2.33
CA VAL A 126 -14.80 -10.10 -1.43
C VAL A 126 -15.49 -8.94 -2.14
N VAL A 127 -15.14 -8.65 -3.39
CA VAL A 127 -15.77 -7.58 -4.19
C VAL A 127 -17.26 -7.84 -4.37
N ASN A 128 -17.66 -9.07 -4.68
CA ASN A 128 -19.08 -9.43 -4.80
C ASN A 128 -19.81 -9.23 -3.48
N HIS A 129 -19.24 -9.68 -2.38
CA HIS A 129 -19.86 -9.49 -1.06
C HIS A 129 -20.00 -8.00 -0.69
N ILE A 130 -18.98 -7.18 -0.97
CA ILE A 130 -19.06 -5.73 -0.75
C ILE A 130 -20.18 -5.11 -1.59
N LYS A 131 -20.32 -5.51 -2.87
CA LYS A 131 -21.41 -5.01 -3.73
C LYS A 131 -22.79 -5.37 -3.22
N GLU A 132 -22.95 -6.56 -2.64
CA GLU A 132 -24.23 -7.02 -2.07
C GLU A 132 -24.60 -6.30 -0.77
N THR A 133 -23.61 -5.89 0.01
CA THR A 133 -23.78 -5.29 1.35
C THR A 133 -23.67 -3.77 1.36
N ALA A 134 -23.12 -3.16 0.30
CA ALA A 134 -22.94 -1.73 0.20
C ALA A 134 -24.27 -0.99 0.07
N GLU A 135 -24.45 0.05 0.86
CA GLU A 135 -25.54 0.99 0.71
C GLU A 135 -25.16 2.08 -0.30
N VAL A 136 -26.00 2.30 -1.29
CA VAL A 136 -25.80 3.35 -2.29
C VAL A 136 -26.39 4.65 -1.75
N ALA A 137 -25.54 5.61 -1.41
CA ALA A 137 -25.98 6.94 -1.02
C ALA A 137 -26.48 7.70 -2.26
N VAL A 138 -27.74 8.08 -2.26
CA VAL A 138 -28.36 8.84 -3.35
C VAL A 138 -28.30 10.34 -3.13
N SER A 139 -27.95 10.77 -1.92
CA SER A 139 -27.69 12.17 -1.57
C SER A 139 -26.75 12.26 -0.35
N TYR A 140 -26.06 13.39 -0.21
CA TYR A 140 -25.19 13.63 0.96
C TYR A 140 -25.93 13.64 2.29
N THR A 141 -27.24 13.76 2.31
CA THR A 141 -28.06 13.68 3.54
C THR A 141 -28.14 12.26 4.09
N HIS A 142 -27.78 11.25 3.33
CA HIS A 142 -27.67 9.86 3.78
C HIS A 142 -26.35 9.55 4.51
N LEU A 143 -25.41 10.48 4.54
CA LEU A 143 -24.07 10.29 5.10
C LEU A 143 -23.93 10.78 6.55
N THR A 144 -25.01 11.21 7.18
CA THR A 144 -25.01 11.68 8.56
C THR A 144 -25.42 10.61 9.56
#